data_a43fe256fe90170237da0199442cb93d
#
_entry.id   a43fe256fe90170237da0199442cb93d
#
_cell.length_a   1.000
_cell.length_b   1.000
_cell.length_c   1.000
_cell.angle_alpha   90.00
_cell.angle_beta   90.00
_cell.angle_gamma   90.00
#
_symmetry.space_group_name_H-M   'P 1'
#
loop_
_entity.id
_entity.type
_entity.pdbx_description
1 polymer ?
#
loop_
_entity_poly.entity_id
_entity_poly.type
_entity_poly.pdbx_seq_one_letter_code
_entity_poly.pdbx_strand_id
1 'polypeptide(L)'
;MMKSTGFWRGLAVAAVLSIASPAVAEDMTADTVVATVNGTNITLGQMIVLRGTLSEQYQALPDDVLFKGILEQLIQQAMLEQSLGDKITKRDLIAVENNKRGYLSGIALQAVVGAAVTDASLQAAYDARFKDAAPQTEYHAAHILVATEEEAKAVKAELDGGADFAEIAKTKSTDTGSGANGGDLGWFGKGAMVKPFEDAVIAAKVGEVTAPIKSDFGWHLIKVAETRIAAAPPLDDLRDELAAEIEKKAIEAHIKILTDAAAITRPGMEFDPKALRDETIVDK
;
A
#
# COMPACT_ATOMS: atom_id res chain seq x y z
N MET A 1 -23.98 -99.56 -46.45
CA MET A 1 -24.60 -98.41 -47.11
C MET A 1 -24.92 -97.37 -46.04
N MET A 2 -24.19 -96.35 -45.91
CA MET A 2 -24.67 -94.96 -45.49
C MET A 2 -23.51 -94.05 -45.44
N LYS A 3 -23.61 -92.95 -46.23
CA LYS A 3 -22.61 -91.94 -46.43
C LYS A 3 -22.61 -91.01 -45.25
N SER A 4 -21.46 -90.70 -44.64
CA SER A 4 -21.28 -89.66 -43.65
C SER A 4 -20.69 -88.39 -44.32
N THR A 5 -21.44 -87.38 -44.33
CA THR A 5 -21.01 -86.04 -44.78
C THR A 5 -20.35 -85.32 -43.63
N GLY A 6 -19.05 -85.01 -43.77
CA GLY A 6 -18.30 -84.18 -42.84
C GLY A 6 -18.65 -82.70 -42.99
N PHE A 7 -18.93 -82.09 -41.87
CA PHE A 7 -19.20 -80.63 -41.77
C PHE A 7 -17.94 -79.92 -41.22
N TRP A 8 -17.22 -79.25 -42.10
CA TRP A 8 -16.08 -78.36 -41.69
C TRP A 8 -16.64 -77.05 -41.17
N ARG A 9 -16.41 -76.81 -39.92
CA ARG A 9 -16.62 -75.49 -39.32
C ARG A 9 -15.35 -74.63 -39.44
N GLY A 10 -15.38 -73.67 -40.34
CA GLY A 10 -14.33 -72.68 -40.46
C GLY A 10 -14.36 -71.68 -39.26
N LEU A 11 -13.24 -71.59 -38.52
CA LEU A 11 -13.03 -70.56 -37.51
C LEU A 11 -12.61 -69.31 -38.26
N ALA A 12 -13.49 -68.30 -38.30
CA ALA A 12 -13.15 -66.96 -38.72
C ALA A 12 -12.48 -66.24 -37.53
N VAL A 13 -11.16 -66.01 -37.58
CA VAL A 13 -10.43 -65.19 -36.68
C VAL A 13 -10.69 -63.73 -37.12
N ALA A 14 -11.55 -63.04 -36.40
CA ALA A 14 -11.72 -61.62 -36.57
C ALA A 14 -10.48 -60.86 -35.94
N ALA A 15 -9.58 -60.39 -36.77
CA ALA A 15 -8.49 -59.48 -36.35
C ALA A 15 -9.11 -58.11 -35.97
N VAL A 16 -9.21 -57.86 -34.70
CA VAL A 16 -9.54 -56.51 -34.19
C VAL A 16 -8.33 -55.65 -34.43
N LEU A 17 -8.31 -54.85 -35.50
CA LEU A 17 -7.38 -53.74 -35.66
C LEU A 17 -7.75 -52.69 -34.61
N SER A 18 -6.98 -52.64 -33.55
CA SER A 18 -6.96 -51.50 -32.63
C SER A 18 -6.36 -50.32 -33.38
N ILE A 19 -7.19 -49.45 -33.91
CA ILE A 19 -6.76 -48.15 -34.41
C ILE A 19 -6.40 -47.32 -33.14
N ALA A 20 -5.11 -47.28 -32.80
CA ALA A 20 -4.59 -46.29 -31.87
C ALA A 20 -4.80 -44.91 -32.51
N SER A 21 -5.86 -44.21 -32.16
CA SER A 21 -6.00 -42.79 -32.45
C SER A 21 -4.80 -42.09 -31.84
N PRO A 22 -4.07 -41.21 -32.61
CA PRO A 22 -3.09 -40.38 -32.00
C PRO A 22 -3.81 -39.56 -30.92
N ALA A 23 -3.34 -39.63 -29.70
CA ALA A 23 -3.74 -38.70 -28.64
C ALA A 23 -3.29 -37.31 -29.14
N VAL A 24 -4.21 -36.55 -29.72
CA VAL A 24 -4.05 -35.12 -29.92
C VAL A 24 -3.91 -34.61 -28.49
N ALA A 25 -2.74 -34.06 -28.16
CA ALA A 25 -2.59 -33.30 -26.92
C ALA A 25 -3.61 -32.17 -27.02
N GLU A 26 -4.76 -32.32 -26.39
CA GLU A 26 -5.73 -31.27 -26.23
C GLU A 26 -4.99 -30.12 -25.50
N ASP A 27 -4.96 -28.94 -26.11
CA ASP A 27 -4.37 -27.77 -25.47
C ASP A 27 -5.08 -27.56 -24.11
N MET A 28 -4.35 -27.67 -23.01
CA MET A 28 -4.90 -27.50 -21.69
C MET A 28 -5.40 -26.07 -21.53
N THR A 29 -6.64 -25.92 -21.11
CA THR A 29 -7.29 -24.64 -20.87
C THR A 29 -7.71 -24.52 -19.40
N ALA A 30 -8.16 -23.33 -18.99
CA ALA A 30 -8.73 -23.16 -17.65
C ALA A 30 -9.93 -24.09 -17.38
N ASP A 31 -10.66 -24.51 -18.43
CA ASP A 31 -11.84 -25.37 -18.34
C ASP A 31 -11.51 -26.85 -18.42
N THR A 32 -10.22 -27.21 -18.60
CA THR A 32 -9.79 -28.62 -18.60
C THR A 32 -10.16 -29.26 -17.27
N VAL A 33 -11.03 -30.30 -17.32
CA VAL A 33 -11.49 -31.02 -16.15
C VAL A 33 -10.37 -31.91 -15.61
N VAL A 34 -10.01 -31.76 -14.35
CA VAL A 34 -8.97 -32.54 -13.65
C VAL A 34 -9.56 -33.58 -12.68
N ALA A 35 -10.78 -33.33 -12.20
CA ALA A 35 -11.55 -34.29 -11.41
C ALA A 35 -13.05 -33.97 -11.48
N THR A 36 -13.89 -34.95 -11.09
CA THR A 36 -15.34 -34.76 -10.95
C THR A 36 -15.78 -35.35 -9.62
N VAL A 37 -16.52 -34.55 -8.83
CA VAL A 37 -17.05 -34.95 -7.52
C VAL A 37 -18.57 -34.90 -7.57
N ASN A 38 -19.23 -36.08 -7.56
CA ASN A 38 -20.69 -36.19 -7.64
C ASN A 38 -21.30 -35.37 -8.80
N GLY A 39 -20.64 -35.37 -9.97
CA GLY A 39 -21.08 -34.62 -11.15
C GLY A 39 -20.61 -33.17 -11.22
N THR A 40 -19.97 -32.61 -10.18
CA THR A 40 -19.37 -31.28 -10.20
C THR A 40 -17.91 -31.36 -10.66
N ASN A 41 -17.58 -30.67 -11.72
CA ASN A 41 -16.24 -30.66 -12.27
C ASN A 41 -15.31 -29.73 -11.48
N ILE A 42 -14.10 -30.21 -11.23
CA ILE A 42 -12.94 -29.42 -10.76
C ILE A 42 -12.05 -29.19 -11.98
N THR A 43 -11.66 -27.95 -12.22
CA THR A 43 -10.92 -27.57 -13.41
C THR A 43 -9.47 -27.19 -13.11
N LEU A 44 -8.62 -27.27 -14.12
CA LEU A 44 -7.23 -26.83 -14.05
C LEU A 44 -7.14 -25.34 -13.69
N GLY A 45 -8.06 -24.50 -14.21
CA GLY A 45 -8.14 -23.09 -13.87
C GLY A 45 -8.34 -22.84 -12.38
N GLN A 46 -9.23 -23.65 -11.73
CA GLN A 46 -9.42 -23.56 -10.27
C GLN A 46 -8.13 -23.91 -9.51
N MET A 47 -7.40 -24.94 -9.96
CA MET A 47 -6.11 -25.30 -9.35
C MET A 47 -5.07 -24.18 -9.49
N ILE A 48 -4.94 -23.57 -10.68
CA ILE A 48 -3.99 -22.49 -10.96
C ILE A 48 -4.30 -21.26 -10.08
N VAL A 49 -5.57 -20.88 -9.97
CA VAL A 49 -5.99 -19.76 -9.14
C VAL A 49 -5.71 -20.05 -7.67
N LEU A 50 -6.04 -21.24 -7.18
CA LEU A 50 -5.77 -21.63 -5.79
C LEU A 50 -4.27 -21.64 -5.49
N ARG A 51 -3.43 -22.15 -6.42
CA ARG A 51 -1.96 -22.08 -6.29
C ARG A 51 -1.48 -20.66 -6.05
N GLY A 52 -2.02 -19.67 -6.77
CA GLY A 52 -1.66 -18.26 -6.63
C GLY A 52 -1.97 -17.66 -5.25
N THR A 53 -2.85 -18.29 -4.45
CA THR A 53 -3.19 -17.83 -3.08
C THR A 53 -2.32 -18.48 -2.00
N LEU A 54 -1.51 -19.49 -2.34
CA LEU A 54 -0.63 -20.15 -1.38
C LEU A 54 0.55 -19.25 -1.00
N SER A 55 1.09 -19.46 0.20
CA SER A 55 2.34 -18.78 0.58
C SER A 55 3.51 -19.25 -0.29
N GLU A 56 4.56 -18.41 -0.39
CA GLU A 56 5.76 -18.71 -1.19
C GLU A 56 6.38 -20.06 -0.83
N GLN A 57 6.38 -20.44 0.44
CA GLN A 57 6.89 -21.73 0.91
C GLN A 57 6.17 -22.91 0.25
N TYR A 58 4.85 -22.84 0.12
CA TYR A 58 4.07 -23.88 -0.56
C TYR A 58 4.24 -23.82 -2.07
N GLN A 59 4.30 -22.62 -2.65
CA GLN A 59 4.52 -22.45 -4.10
C GLN A 59 5.88 -22.98 -4.57
N ALA A 60 6.86 -23.07 -3.69
CA ALA A 60 8.20 -23.62 -3.96
C ALA A 60 8.27 -25.17 -3.94
N LEU A 61 7.17 -25.86 -3.60
CA LEU A 61 7.15 -27.33 -3.62
C LEU A 61 7.27 -27.88 -5.07
N PRO A 62 7.76 -29.11 -5.25
CA PRO A 62 7.77 -29.78 -6.55
C PRO A 62 6.37 -29.83 -7.20
N ASP A 63 6.31 -29.65 -8.51
CA ASP A 63 5.05 -29.53 -9.25
C ASP A 63 4.09 -30.70 -9.04
N ASP A 64 4.62 -31.95 -8.95
CA ASP A 64 3.81 -33.13 -8.72
C ASP A 64 3.22 -33.19 -7.31
N VAL A 65 3.93 -32.64 -6.31
CA VAL A 65 3.43 -32.52 -4.92
C VAL A 65 2.36 -31.43 -4.84
N LEU A 66 2.63 -30.28 -5.46
CA LEU A 66 1.66 -29.17 -5.55
C LEU A 66 0.39 -29.61 -6.25
N PHE A 67 0.52 -30.23 -7.42
CA PHE A 67 -0.62 -30.67 -8.20
C PHE A 67 -1.53 -31.61 -7.39
N LYS A 68 -0.94 -32.63 -6.77
CA LYS A 68 -1.70 -33.61 -5.96
C LYS A 68 -2.33 -32.92 -4.74
N GLY A 69 -1.58 -32.07 -4.03
CA GLY A 69 -2.07 -31.40 -2.84
C GLY A 69 -3.23 -30.45 -3.13
N ILE A 70 -3.12 -29.64 -4.18
CA ILE A 70 -4.17 -28.70 -4.59
C ILE A 70 -5.42 -29.45 -5.09
N LEU A 71 -5.22 -30.50 -5.90
CA LEU A 71 -6.33 -31.30 -6.40
C LEU A 71 -7.11 -31.95 -5.26
N GLU A 72 -6.41 -32.59 -4.32
CA GLU A 72 -7.04 -33.22 -3.16
C GLU A 72 -7.76 -32.18 -2.28
N GLN A 73 -7.18 -31.01 -2.07
CA GLN A 73 -7.84 -29.92 -1.35
C GLN A 73 -9.15 -29.51 -2.01
N LEU A 74 -9.17 -29.32 -3.33
CA LEU A 74 -10.38 -28.93 -4.05
C LEU A 74 -11.45 -30.04 -4.03
N ILE A 75 -11.03 -31.30 -4.14
CA ILE A 75 -11.95 -32.47 -3.99
C ILE A 75 -12.59 -32.45 -2.61
N GLN A 76 -11.79 -32.27 -1.54
CA GLN A 76 -12.31 -32.22 -0.17
C GLN A 76 -13.25 -31.03 0.04
N GLN A 77 -12.91 -29.86 -0.49
CA GLN A 77 -13.78 -28.68 -0.43
C GLN A 77 -15.11 -28.93 -1.13
N ALA A 78 -15.09 -29.53 -2.34
CA ALA A 78 -16.31 -29.83 -3.06
C ALA A 78 -17.19 -30.86 -2.32
N MET A 79 -16.60 -31.88 -1.71
CA MET A 79 -17.34 -32.84 -0.89
C MET A 79 -17.97 -32.18 0.35
N LEU A 80 -17.22 -31.30 1.03
CA LEU A 80 -17.72 -30.57 2.22
C LEU A 80 -18.85 -29.64 1.83
N GLU A 81 -18.70 -28.86 0.76
CA GLU A 81 -19.76 -28.00 0.24
C GLU A 81 -21.03 -28.80 -0.08
N GLN A 82 -20.90 -29.90 -0.82
CA GLN A 82 -22.03 -30.74 -1.19
C GLN A 82 -22.69 -31.38 0.03
N SER A 83 -21.94 -31.67 1.10
CA SER A 83 -22.47 -32.24 2.34
C SER A 83 -23.43 -31.31 3.09
N LEU A 84 -23.39 -30.01 2.81
CA LEU A 84 -24.32 -29.04 3.38
C LEU A 84 -25.75 -29.25 2.84
N GLY A 85 -25.89 -29.57 1.55
CA GLY A 85 -27.20 -29.77 0.93
C GLY A 85 -28.16 -28.59 1.25
N ASP A 86 -29.33 -28.94 1.77
CA ASP A 86 -30.35 -27.97 2.16
C ASP A 86 -30.05 -27.20 3.46
N LYS A 87 -28.90 -27.42 4.07
CA LYS A 87 -28.49 -26.71 5.30
C LYS A 87 -27.87 -25.33 5.03
N ILE A 88 -27.62 -24.99 3.76
CA ILE A 88 -27.15 -23.65 3.40
C ILE A 88 -28.24 -22.65 3.71
N THR A 89 -27.95 -21.72 4.62
CA THR A 89 -28.90 -20.72 5.07
C THR A 89 -28.95 -19.52 4.15
N LYS A 90 -30.02 -18.70 4.26
CA LYS A 90 -30.09 -17.41 3.58
C LYS A 90 -28.93 -16.50 3.98
N ARG A 91 -28.52 -16.53 5.26
CA ARG A 91 -27.35 -15.82 5.81
C ARG A 91 -26.07 -16.19 5.04
N ASP A 92 -25.84 -17.48 4.81
CA ASP A 92 -24.67 -17.98 4.10
C ASP A 92 -24.64 -17.49 2.66
N LEU A 93 -25.77 -17.56 1.96
CA LEU A 93 -25.88 -17.07 0.59
C LEU A 93 -25.62 -15.56 0.48
N ILE A 94 -26.13 -14.76 1.42
CA ILE A 94 -25.88 -13.32 1.49
C ILE A 94 -24.37 -13.07 1.76
N ALA A 95 -23.75 -13.84 2.65
CA ALA A 95 -22.32 -13.72 2.94
C ALA A 95 -21.46 -14.03 1.70
N VAL A 96 -21.77 -15.09 0.97
CA VAL A 96 -21.08 -15.45 -0.29
C VAL A 96 -21.23 -14.34 -1.33
N GLU A 97 -22.43 -13.78 -1.53
CA GLU A 97 -22.66 -12.69 -2.48
C GLU A 97 -21.92 -11.40 -2.08
N ASN A 98 -21.88 -11.06 -0.79
CA ASN A 98 -21.11 -9.92 -0.30
C ASN A 98 -19.60 -10.12 -0.51
N ASN A 99 -19.08 -11.32 -0.24
CA ASN A 99 -17.67 -11.65 -0.46
C ASN A 99 -17.29 -11.55 -1.95
N LYS A 100 -18.13 -12.10 -2.83
CA LYS A 100 -17.97 -11.99 -4.29
C LYS A 100 -17.94 -10.53 -4.74
N ARG A 101 -18.88 -9.70 -4.24
CA ARG A 101 -18.94 -8.27 -4.57
C ARG A 101 -17.70 -7.53 -4.08
N GLY A 102 -17.28 -7.80 -2.84
CA GLY A 102 -16.04 -7.23 -2.27
C GLY A 102 -14.81 -7.59 -3.11
N TYR A 103 -14.65 -8.85 -3.46
CA TYR A 103 -13.55 -9.33 -4.28
C TYR A 103 -13.51 -8.65 -5.67
N LEU A 104 -14.65 -8.63 -6.38
CA LEU A 104 -14.74 -8.02 -7.71
C LEU A 104 -14.53 -6.49 -7.65
N SER A 105 -15.02 -5.82 -6.60
CA SER A 105 -14.75 -4.40 -6.37
C SER A 105 -13.25 -4.13 -6.17
N GLY A 106 -12.57 -5.00 -5.42
CA GLY A 106 -11.11 -4.90 -5.24
C GLY A 106 -10.36 -5.02 -6.57
N ILE A 107 -10.73 -5.96 -7.43
CA ILE A 107 -10.14 -6.09 -8.79
C ILE A 107 -10.37 -4.82 -9.61
N ALA A 108 -11.58 -4.26 -9.59
CA ALA A 108 -11.88 -3.04 -10.32
C ALA A 108 -11.03 -1.86 -9.84
N LEU A 109 -10.90 -1.69 -8.51
CA LEU A 109 -10.06 -0.64 -7.93
C LEU A 109 -8.58 -0.84 -8.25
N GLN A 110 -8.07 -2.09 -8.18
CA GLN A 110 -6.68 -2.39 -8.53
C GLN A 110 -6.37 -2.03 -9.99
N ALA A 111 -7.30 -2.28 -10.91
CA ALA A 111 -7.15 -1.89 -12.31
C ALA A 111 -7.08 -0.36 -12.47
N VAL A 112 -7.91 0.39 -11.73
CA VAL A 112 -7.91 1.87 -11.71
C VAL A 112 -6.57 2.39 -11.19
N VAL A 113 -6.10 1.85 -10.07
CA VAL A 113 -4.82 2.25 -9.45
C VAL A 113 -3.65 1.93 -10.37
N GLY A 114 -3.59 0.71 -10.93
CA GLY A 114 -2.52 0.30 -11.83
C GLY A 114 -2.44 1.14 -13.10
N ALA A 115 -3.58 1.66 -13.58
CA ALA A 115 -3.62 2.58 -14.72
C ALA A 115 -3.22 4.02 -14.33
N ALA A 116 -3.47 4.43 -13.08
CA ALA A 116 -3.26 5.80 -12.62
C ALA A 116 -1.85 6.03 -12.07
N VAL A 117 -1.28 5.07 -11.32
CA VAL A 117 0.04 5.18 -10.71
C VAL A 117 1.10 4.65 -11.67
N THR A 118 1.75 5.56 -12.36
CA THR A 118 2.81 5.30 -13.33
C THR A 118 3.99 6.23 -13.05
N ASP A 119 5.19 5.92 -13.55
CA ASP A 119 6.34 6.82 -13.43
C ASP A 119 6.05 8.20 -14.02
N ALA A 120 5.28 8.28 -15.09
CA ALA A 120 4.89 9.55 -15.70
C ALA A 120 3.95 10.37 -14.81
N SER A 121 2.97 9.73 -14.16
CA SER A 121 2.06 10.41 -13.24
C SER A 121 2.75 10.84 -11.94
N LEU A 122 3.69 10.03 -11.45
CA LEU A 122 4.53 10.37 -10.29
C LEU A 122 5.40 11.59 -10.59
N GLN A 123 6.08 11.60 -11.75
CA GLN A 123 6.87 12.75 -12.17
C GLN A 123 6.00 13.99 -12.34
N ALA A 124 4.82 13.86 -12.98
CA ALA A 124 3.89 14.98 -13.15
C ALA A 124 3.39 15.54 -11.81
N ALA A 125 3.09 14.67 -10.84
CA ALA A 125 2.67 15.08 -9.50
C ALA A 125 3.80 15.79 -8.74
N TYR A 126 5.02 15.27 -8.86
CA TYR A 126 6.23 15.88 -8.30
C TYR A 126 6.47 17.28 -8.91
N ASP A 127 6.47 17.38 -10.24
CA ASP A 127 6.66 18.64 -10.95
C ASP A 127 5.58 19.66 -10.55
N ALA A 128 4.32 19.23 -10.48
CA ALA A 128 3.22 20.10 -10.06
C ALA A 128 3.38 20.61 -8.61
N ARG A 129 3.95 19.79 -7.73
CA ARG A 129 4.20 20.17 -6.32
C ARG A 129 5.35 21.17 -6.18
N PHE A 130 6.42 21.05 -6.97
CA PHE A 130 7.65 21.82 -6.79
C PHE A 130 7.92 22.85 -7.88
N LYS A 131 7.28 22.78 -9.06
CA LYS A 131 7.50 23.68 -10.18
C LYS A 131 7.26 25.16 -9.86
N ASP A 132 6.19 25.42 -9.10
CA ASP A 132 5.78 26.77 -8.70
C ASP A 132 5.94 26.98 -7.18
N ALA A 133 6.61 26.05 -6.48
CA ALA A 133 6.87 26.21 -5.06
C ALA A 133 7.81 27.38 -4.85
N ALA A 134 7.41 28.32 -3.99
CA ALA A 134 8.28 29.42 -3.60
C ALA A 134 9.59 28.84 -3.02
N PRO A 135 10.75 29.40 -3.43
CA PRO A 135 12.02 28.96 -2.89
C PRO A 135 11.99 28.98 -1.35
N GLN A 136 12.20 27.84 -0.73
CA GLN A 136 12.29 27.73 0.72
C GLN A 136 13.73 28.07 1.13
N THR A 137 13.89 29.06 2.02
CA THR A 137 15.20 29.37 2.56
C THR A 137 15.46 28.48 3.77
N GLU A 138 16.61 27.80 3.77
CA GLU A 138 17.18 27.17 4.95
C GLU A 138 18.29 28.06 5.54
N TYR A 139 18.40 27.97 6.84
CA TYR A 139 19.32 28.74 7.65
C TYR A 139 20.27 27.78 8.39
N HIS A 140 21.55 28.02 8.32
CA HIS A 140 22.55 27.44 9.22
C HIS A 140 22.82 28.44 10.31
N ALA A 141 22.44 28.14 11.53
CA ALA A 141 22.58 29.08 12.63
C ALA A 141 23.11 28.41 13.90
N ALA A 142 23.73 29.20 14.73
CA ALA A 142 24.09 28.86 16.08
C ALA A 142 23.36 29.77 17.08
N HIS A 143 23.10 29.25 18.30
CA HIS A 143 22.51 30.05 19.34
C HIS A 143 23.18 29.85 20.72
N ILE A 144 22.98 30.83 21.58
CA ILE A 144 23.28 30.79 23.01
C ILE A 144 21.98 31.04 23.74
N LEU A 145 21.58 30.11 24.61
CA LEU A 145 20.39 30.21 25.46
C LEU A 145 20.80 30.54 26.89
N VAL A 146 20.20 31.55 27.48
CA VAL A 146 20.41 31.91 28.91
C VAL A 146 19.07 32.18 29.59
N ALA A 147 19.04 32.16 30.92
CA ALA A 147 17.80 32.21 31.67
C ALA A 147 17.20 33.61 31.72
N THR A 148 18.03 34.66 31.79
CA THR A 148 17.60 36.03 32.05
C THR A 148 18.02 37.01 30.94
N GLU A 149 17.30 38.11 30.83
CA GLU A 149 17.62 39.19 29.88
C GLU A 149 18.96 39.85 30.20
N GLU A 150 19.27 39.99 31.47
CA GLU A 150 20.53 40.57 31.96
C GLU A 150 21.73 39.72 31.53
N GLU A 151 21.62 38.41 31.67
CA GLU A 151 22.63 37.46 31.17
C GLU A 151 22.80 37.58 29.66
N ALA A 152 21.69 37.63 28.91
CA ALA A 152 21.74 37.76 27.46
C ALA A 152 22.38 39.05 27.00
N LYS A 153 22.11 40.17 27.67
CA LYS A 153 22.79 41.48 27.40
C LYS A 153 24.27 41.44 27.72
N ALA A 154 24.64 40.75 28.82
CA ALA A 154 26.05 40.59 29.18
C ALA A 154 26.80 39.74 28.14
N VAL A 155 26.21 38.61 27.73
CA VAL A 155 26.75 37.75 26.65
C VAL A 155 26.86 38.54 25.34
N LYS A 156 25.84 39.33 24.99
CA LYS A 156 25.88 40.18 23.78
C LYS A 156 27.04 41.16 23.82
N ALA A 157 27.27 41.79 24.96
CA ALA A 157 28.37 42.77 25.10
C ALA A 157 29.76 42.09 24.97
N GLU A 158 29.92 40.85 25.47
CA GLU A 158 31.15 40.06 25.28
C GLU A 158 31.37 39.73 23.80
N LEU A 159 30.30 39.30 23.10
CA LEU A 159 30.36 39.00 21.68
C LEU A 159 30.66 40.22 20.82
N ASP A 160 30.09 41.38 21.17
CA ASP A 160 30.37 42.65 20.51
C ASP A 160 31.80 43.14 20.79
N GLY A 161 32.39 42.72 21.92
CA GLY A 161 33.78 42.93 22.27
C GLY A 161 34.77 41.98 21.56
N GLY A 162 34.24 41.07 20.71
CA GLY A 162 35.08 40.18 19.91
C GLY A 162 35.31 38.79 20.52
N ALA A 163 34.56 38.42 21.57
CA ALA A 163 34.63 37.06 22.12
C ALA A 163 34.12 36.01 21.12
N ASP A 164 34.69 34.83 21.17
CA ASP A 164 34.29 33.72 20.29
C ASP A 164 32.92 33.17 20.66
N PHE A 165 32.02 33.14 19.68
CA PHE A 165 30.62 32.70 19.87
C PHE A 165 30.54 31.27 20.37
N ALA A 166 31.31 30.38 19.77
CA ALA A 166 31.27 28.98 20.10
C ALA A 166 31.78 28.68 21.52
N GLU A 167 32.85 29.40 21.95
CA GLU A 167 33.37 29.25 23.30
C GLU A 167 32.41 29.81 24.38
N ILE A 168 31.70 30.90 24.06
CA ILE A 168 30.64 31.39 24.97
C ILE A 168 29.46 30.43 25.00
N ALA A 169 29.05 29.85 23.85
CA ALA A 169 27.99 28.84 23.80
C ALA A 169 28.32 27.66 24.70
N LYS A 170 29.55 27.12 24.60
CA LYS A 170 30.01 25.98 25.42
C LYS A 170 30.00 26.25 26.91
N THR A 171 30.30 27.51 27.31
CA THR A 171 30.50 27.85 28.71
C THR A 171 29.28 28.44 29.39
N LYS A 172 28.39 29.09 28.63
CA LYS A 172 27.27 29.88 29.19
C LYS A 172 25.89 29.44 28.71
N SER A 173 25.81 28.70 27.59
CA SER A 173 24.49 28.24 27.09
C SER A 173 23.86 27.21 28.06
N THR A 174 22.59 27.44 28.39
CA THR A 174 21.77 26.50 29.15
C THR A 174 21.19 25.42 28.24
N ASP A 175 21.26 25.59 26.91
CA ASP A 175 20.98 24.50 25.95
C ASP A 175 22.20 23.59 25.87
N THR A 176 22.16 22.49 26.62
CA THR A 176 23.25 21.51 26.66
C THR A 176 23.36 20.70 25.36
N GLY A 177 22.30 20.65 24.55
CA GLY A 177 22.25 19.90 23.29
C GLY A 177 23.16 20.54 22.24
N SER A 178 22.96 21.82 21.94
CA SER A 178 23.78 22.54 20.98
C SER A 178 25.00 23.23 21.61
N GLY A 179 24.91 23.61 22.88
CA GLY A 179 25.97 24.37 23.58
C GLY A 179 27.33 23.68 23.55
N ALA A 180 27.40 22.36 23.78
CA ALA A 180 28.61 21.55 23.69
C ALA A 180 29.31 21.65 22.32
N ASN A 181 28.50 21.85 21.25
CA ASN A 181 28.96 22.02 19.86
C ASN A 181 29.07 23.49 19.44
N GLY A 182 29.27 24.41 20.39
CA GLY A 182 29.39 25.82 20.08
C GLY A 182 28.05 26.51 19.72
N GLY A 183 26.97 25.93 20.12
CA GLY A 183 25.60 26.40 19.85
C GLY A 183 25.05 26.06 18.47
N ASP A 184 25.77 25.27 17.68
CA ASP A 184 25.40 24.91 16.30
C ASP A 184 24.09 24.10 16.27
N LEU A 185 23.12 24.58 15.45
CA LEU A 185 21.81 23.95 15.22
C LEU A 185 21.73 23.23 13.88
N GLY A 186 22.80 23.30 13.07
CA GLY A 186 22.79 22.79 11.71
C GLY A 186 21.84 23.57 10.77
N TRP A 187 21.47 22.95 9.67
CA TRP A 187 20.52 23.50 8.70
C TRP A 187 19.08 23.22 9.09
N PHE A 188 18.25 24.27 9.05
CA PHE A 188 16.81 24.15 9.31
C PHE A 188 16.01 25.13 8.44
N GLY A 189 14.80 24.72 8.09
CA GLY A 189 13.85 25.52 7.32
C GLY A 189 12.80 26.20 8.22
N LYS A 190 11.91 26.94 7.57
CA LYS A 190 10.75 27.56 8.21
C LYS A 190 9.85 26.50 8.88
N GLY A 191 9.38 26.80 10.08
CA GLY A 191 8.51 25.93 10.89
C GLY A 191 9.24 24.93 11.78
N ALA A 192 10.57 24.85 11.70
CA ALA A 192 11.37 23.96 12.54
C ALA A 192 11.62 24.51 13.95
N MET A 193 11.55 25.83 14.11
CA MET A 193 11.86 26.52 15.36
C MET A 193 10.63 27.23 15.93
N VAL A 194 10.67 27.56 17.23
CA VAL A 194 9.61 28.36 17.84
C VAL A 194 9.54 29.74 17.21
N LYS A 195 8.34 30.29 17.09
CA LYS A 195 8.08 31.50 16.29
C LYS A 195 8.97 32.69 16.61
N PRO A 196 9.23 33.08 17.88
CA PRO A 196 10.10 34.22 18.17
C PRO A 196 11.54 34.02 17.68
N PHE A 197 12.04 32.78 17.75
CA PHE A 197 13.36 32.41 17.26
C PHE A 197 13.40 32.44 15.72
N GLU A 198 12.41 31.85 15.07
CA GLU A 198 12.30 31.84 13.60
C GLU A 198 12.23 33.24 13.02
N ASP A 199 11.36 34.09 13.59
CA ASP A 199 11.23 35.48 13.15
C ASP A 199 12.57 36.23 13.25
N ALA A 200 13.33 35.98 14.33
CA ALA A 200 14.64 36.58 14.52
C ALA A 200 15.68 36.08 13.51
N VAL A 201 15.68 34.75 13.21
CA VAL A 201 16.56 34.17 12.19
C VAL A 201 16.28 34.75 10.81
N ILE A 202 14.99 34.89 10.45
CA ILE A 202 14.57 35.44 9.14
C ILE A 202 15.00 36.92 9.00
N ALA A 203 14.97 37.69 10.11
CA ALA A 203 15.35 39.08 10.12
C ALA A 203 16.87 39.34 10.26
N ALA A 204 17.62 38.30 10.69
CA ALA A 204 19.05 38.42 10.96
C ALA A 204 19.86 38.60 9.68
N LYS A 205 20.94 39.33 9.75
CA LYS A 205 21.95 39.35 8.70
C LYS A 205 22.98 38.25 8.93
N VAL A 206 23.36 37.60 7.84
CA VAL A 206 24.39 36.56 7.89
C VAL A 206 25.69 37.13 8.50
N GLY A 207 26.24 36.39 9.46
CA GLY A 207 27.45 36.74 10.17
C GLY A 207 27.26 37.63 11.41
N GLU A 208 26.11 38.30 11.56
CA GLU A 208 25.83 39.17 12.72
C GLU A 208 25.12 38.36 13.85
N VAL A 209 25.38 38.79 15.11
CA VAL A 209 24.70 38.27 16.30
C VAL A 209 23.47 39.13 16.58
N THR A 210 22.29 38.50 16.71
CA THR A 210 21.04 39.24 17.01
C THR A 210 21.09 39.97 18.35
N ALA A 211 20.18 40.92 18.57
CA ALA A 211 19.79 41.31 19.92
C ALA A 211 19.22 40.12 20.69
N PRO A 212 19.19 40.16 22.05
CA PRO A 212 18.52 39.13 22.84
C PRO A 212 17.05 38.93 22.44
N ILE A 213 16.66 37.70 22.18
CA ILE A 213 15.31 37.30 21.76
C ILE A 213 14.68 36.42 22.83
N LYS A 214 13.50 36.79 23.30
CA LYS A 214 12.77 36.03 24.31
C LYS A 214 11.93 34.91 23.69
N SER A 215 12.00 33.72 24.26
CA SER A 215 11.06 32.62 24.02
C SER A 215 10.59 32.00 25.34
N ASP A 216 9.77 30.95 25.27
CA ASP A 216 9.34 30.19 26.45
C ASP A 216 10.51 29.42 27.09
N PHE A 217 11.61 29.23 26.39
CA PHE A 217 12.83 28.52 26.87
C PHE A 217 13.81 29.47 27.57
N GLY A 218 13.69 30.75 27.40
CA GLY A 218 14.61 31.76 27.92
C GLY A 218 14.95 32.81 26.88
N TRP A 219 16.19 33.33 26.97
CA TRP A 219 16.70 34.36 26.09
C TRP A 219 17.79 33.83 25.17
N HIS A 220 17.61 34.06 23.87
CA HIS A 220 18.50 33.60 22.81
C HIS A 220 19.34 34.72 22.24
N LEU A 221 20.58 34.42 21.96
CA LEU A 221 21.44 35.16 21.05
C LEU A 221 21.69 34.27 19.86
N ILE A 222 21.39 34.72 18.65
CA ILE A 222 21.41 33.90 17.45
C ILE A 222 22.43 34.47 16.47
N LYS A 223 23.21 33.59 15.85
CA LYS A 223 24.12 33.96 14.75
C LYS A 223 23.79 33.08 13.56
N VAL A 224 23.26 33.70 12.50
CA VAL A 224 23.06 33.00 11.21
C VAL A 224 24.41 32.96 10.50
N ALA A 225 24.95 31.75 10.30
CA ALA A 225 26.23 31.57 9.62
C ALA A 225 26.06 31.63 8.09
N GLU A 226 25.03 30.95 7.58
CA GLU A 226 24.80 30.83 6.16
C GLU A 226 23.28 30.68 5.87
N THR A 227 22.92 30.99 4.63
CA THR A 227 21.57 30.68 4.10
C THR A 227 21.69 30.00 2.75
N ARG A 228 20.75 29.12 2.46
CA ARG A 228 20.64 28.46 1.14
C ARG A 228 19.19 28.32 0.73
N ILE A 229 18.97 28.13 -0.55
CA ILE A 229 17.67 27.68 -1.04
C ILE A 229 17.63 26.16 -0.86
N ALA A 230 16.61 25.68 -0.13
CA ALA A 230 16.37 24.26 0.01
C ALA A 230 16.13 23.63 -1.37
N ALA A 231 16.86 22.59 -1.68
CA ALA A 231 16.53 21.76 -2.85
C ALA A 231 15.21 21.02 -2.59
N ALA A 232 14.41 20.84 -3.63
CA ALA A 232 13.27 19.94 -3.55
C ALA A 232 13.77 18.54 -3.16
N PRO A 233 13.07 17.82 -2.27
CA PRO A 233 13.43 16.44 -1.96
C PRO A 233 13.45 15.59 -3.23
N PRO A 234 14.35 14.61 -3.35
CA PRO A 234 14.34 13.68 -4.49
C PRO A 234 12.96 13.03 -4.68
N LEU A 235 12.57 12.80 -5.94
CA LEU A 235 11.32 12.11 -6.26
C LEU A 235 11.21 10.75 -5.55
N ASP A 236 12.33 10.03 -5.45
CA ASP A 236 12.36 8.71 -4.83
C ASP A 236 11.97 8.75 -3.34
N ASP A 237 12.31 9.83 -2.62
CA ASP A 237 11.94 10.01 -1.21
C ASP A 237 10.44 10.29 -1.03
N LEU A 238 9.76 10.76 -2.09
CA LEU A 238 8.35 11.13 -2.08
C LEU A 238 7.48 10.16 -2.88
N ARG A 239 8.07 9.11 -3.48
CA ARG A 239 7.40 8.20 -4.41
C ARG A 239 6.14 7.59 -3.80
N ASP A 240 6.24 7.05 -2.59
CA ASP A 240 5.12 6.39 -1.92
C ASP A 240 4.01 7.37 -1.53
N GLU A 241 4.38 8.58 -1.09
CA GLU A 241 3.41 9.63 -0.75
C GLU A 241 2.65 10.10 -1.99
N LEU A 242 3.39 10.39 -3.07
CA LEU A 242 2.78 10.81 -4.34
C LEU A 242 1.93 9.70 -4.95
N ALA A 243 2.37 8.43 -4.87
CA ALA A 243 1.59 7.29 -5.31
C ALA A 243 0.26 7.21 -4.56
N ALA A 244 0.27 7.32 -3.23
CA ALA A 244 -0.95 7.29 -2.42
C ALA A 244 -1.92 8.45 -2.75
N GLU A 245 -1.40 9.64 -3.04
CA GLU A 245 -2.24 10.77 -3.47
C GLU A 245 -2.89 10.53 -4.85
N ILE A 246 -2.11 10.00 -5.80
CA ILE A 246 -2.61 9.67 -7.15
C ILE A 246 -3.67 8.58 -7.06
N GLU A 247 -3.38 7.50 -6.31
CA GLU A 247 -4.31 6.40 -6.04
C GLU A 247 -5.63 6.92 -5.48
N LYS A 248 -5.59 7.70 -4.41
CA LYS A 248 -6.78 8.27 -3.78
C LYS A 248 -7.60 9.08 -4.78
N LYS A 249 -6.97 9.99 -5.51
CA LYS A 249 -7.65 10.84 -6.51
C LYS A 249 -8.26 10.01 -7.64
N ALA A 250 -7.55 8.99 -8.11
CA ALA A 250 -8.04 8.11 -9.17
C ALA A 250 -9.26 7.30 -8.74
N ILE A 251 -9.22 6.73 -7.53
CA ILE A 251 -10.35 5.99 -6.94
C ILE A 251 -11.55 6.91 -6.75
N GLU A 252 -11.38 8.08 -6.15
CA GLU A 252 -12.46 9.06 -5.94
C GLU A 252 -13.11 9.49 -7.27
N ALA A 253 -12.27 9.79 -8.26
CA ALA A 253 -12.76 10.19 -9.60
C ALA A 253 -13.52 9.05 -10.29
N HIS A 254 -12.99 7.81 -10.20
CA HIS A 254 -13.65 6.65 -10.80
C HIS A 254 -14.99 6.34 -10.13
N ILE A 255 -15.05 6.34 -8.79
CA ILE A 255 -16.30 6.15 -8.04
C ILE A 255 -17.30 7.24 -8.39
N LYS A 256 -16.85 8.49 -8.53
CA LYS A 256 -17.74 9.60 -8.95
C LYS A 256 -18.34 9.35 -10.34
N ILE A 257 -17.53 8.95 -11.32
CA ILE A 257 -18.01 8.62 -12.68
C ILE A 257 -19.07 7.52 -12.62
N LEU A 258 -18.80 6.45 -11.88
CA LEU A 258 -19.74 5.34 -11.73
C LEU A 258 -21.03 5.78 -11.03
N THR A 259 -20.92 6.61 -10.00
CA THR A 259 -22.07 7.12 -9.24
C THR A 259 -22.94 8.05 -10.09
N ASP A 260 -22.33 8.92 -10.86
CA ASP A 260 -23.04 9.87 -11.74
C ASP A 260 -23.78 9.14 -12.88
N ALA A 261 -23.23 8.01 -13.34
CA ALA A 261 -23.84 7.20 -14.40
C ALA A 261 -24.90 6.20 -13.90
N ALA A 262 -24.93 5.90 -12.61
CA ALA A 262 -25.80 4.88 -12.04
C ALA A 262 -27.19 5.40 -11.68
N ALA A 263 -28.23 4.62 -12.01
CA ALA A 263 -29.58 4.85 -11.47
C ALA A 263 -29.66 4.29 -10.04
N ILE A 264 -29.45 5.14 -9.05
CA ILE A 264 -29.42 4.74 -7.64
C ILE A 264 -30.71 5.13 -6.95
N THR A 265 -31.42 4.16 -6.37
CA THR A 265 -32.54 4.39 -5.46
C THR A 265 -32.17 3.95 -4.04
N ARG A 266 -32.68 4.63 -3.03
CA ARG A 266 -32.31 4.39 -1.63
C ARG A 266 -33.55 4.26 -0.71
N PRO A 267 -34.48 3.31 -0.98
CA PRO A 267 -35.67 3.15 -0.13
C PRO A 267 -35.32 2.81 1.32
N GLY A 268 -34.18 2.16 1.56
CA GLY A 268 -33.74 1.80 2.91
C GLY A 268 -33.35 3.00 3.81
N MET A 269 -33.21 4.21 3.25
CA MET A 269 -32.94 5.41 4.05
C MET A 269 -34.13 5.81 4.94
N GLU A 270 -35.32 5.25 4.69
CA GLU A 270 -36.53 5.45 5.49
C GLU A 270 -36.68 4.42 6.61
N PHE A 271 -35.83 3.38 6.66
CA PHE A 271 -35.89 2.32 7.67
C PHE A 271 -35.24 2.77 8.98
N ASP A 272 -35.70 2.18 10.11
CA ASP A 272 -35.01 2.38 11.39
C ASP A 272 -33.59 1.75 11.31
N PRO A 273 -32.52 2.53 11.48
CA PRO A 273 -31.15 2.02 11.43
C PRO A 273 -30.87 0.91 12.44
N LYS A 274 -31.66 0.79 13.50
CA LYS A 274 -31.55 -0.31 14.51
C LYS A 274 -31.81 -1.68 13.88
N ALA A 275 -32.52 -1.75 12.76
CA ALA A 275 -32.73 -3.00 12.01
C ALA A 275 -31.42 -3.72 11.65
N LEU A 276 -30.31 -2.98 11.49
CA LEU A 276 -28.97 -3.57 11.26
C LEU A 276 -28.46 -4.46 12.40
N ARG A 277 -29.04 -4.32 13.60
CA ARG A 277 -28.67 -5.13 14.77
C ARG A 277 -29.58 -6.34 14.99
N ASP A 278 -30.64 -6.44 14.22
CA ASP A 278 -31.55 -7.59 14.29
C ASP A 278 -31.08 -8.70 13.35
N GLU A 279 -30.19 -9.54 13.87
CA GLU A 279 -29.66 -10.66 13.10
C GLU A 279 -30.73 -11.68 12.70
N THR A 280 -31.89 -11.70 13.34
CA THR A 280 -32.95 -12.66 13.01
C THR A 280 -33.58 -12.39 11.63
N ILE A 281 -33.38 -11.21 11.07
CA ILE A 281 -33.89 -10.82 9.75
C ILE A 281 -33.25 -11.70 8.64
N VAL A 282 -32.00 -12.10 8.80
CA VAL A 282 -31.28 -12.92 7.81
C VAL A 282 -31.52 -14.43 7.97
N ASP A 283 -32.19 -14.85 9.04
CA ASP A 283 -32.49 -16.25 9.33
C ASP A 283 -33.94 -16.64 8.89
N LYS A 284 -34.69 -15.67 8.38
CA LYS A 284 -36.08 -15.83 7.86
C LYS A 284 -36.01 -15.97 6.31
#